data_dc7bd233a43fb86759783717d5e8b793
#
_entry.id   dc7bd233a43fb86759783717d5e8b793
#
_cell.length_a   1.000
_cell.length_b   1.000
_cell.length_c   1.000
_cell.angle_alpha   90.00
_cell.angle_beta   90.00
_cell.angle_gamma   90.00
#
_symmetry.space_group_name_H-M   'P 1'
#
loop_
_entity.id
_entity.type
_entity.pdbx_description
1 polymer ?
#
loop_
_entity_poly.entity_id
_entity_poly.type
_entity_poly.pdbx_seq_one_letter_code
_entity_poly.pdbx_strand_id
1 'polypeptide(L)'
;MEETILQTEFDSVSRQTEVGHSFKRKTQTIDIEGYTTELVERDGILFAKKESEISYPKDGNETFFKIEESSFWFNHRNNCIVEAVKKYCPNNHFFDIGGGNGFVTKGLEENGIQTVLIEPGVQGCLNAKKRNLKNIICSTFENASFPNNSIPTIGLFDVVEHIENDSDFLKSIHTLLKEDGHVFITVPAFKSLWSNEDVDAGHYRRYKLKDLEHKLKNAGFTIEYSTYIFSILPAPVFLFRTIPSKLGLYKKSNGNDKHKNAHKPKKGIIARVLNRIWKFELNRIRIGKKMPLGGSCFVVARKKWA
;
A
#
# COMPACT_ATOMS: atom_id res chain seq x y z
N MET A 1 -21.02 16.71 -31.38
CA MET A 1 -22.06 15.63 -31.32
C MET A 1 -21.48 14.32 -30.76
N GLU A 2 -20.18 14.05 -30.86
CA GLU A 2 -19.54 12.84 -30.26
C GLU A 2 -19.22 12.95 -28.78
N GLU A 3 -19.00 14.15 -28.24
CA GLU A 3 -18.76 14.33 -26.79
C GLU A 3 -20.01 14.11 -25.91
N THR A 4 -21.19 14.33 -26.46
CA THR A 4 -22.46 14.17 -25.72
C THR A 4 -22.86 12.70 -25.57
N ILE A 5 -22.40 11.82 -26.47
CA ILE A 5 -22.73 10.39 -26.44
C ILE A 5 -21.88 9.65 -25.41
N LEU A 6 -20.63 10.07 -25.21
CA LEU A 6 -19.73 9.46 -24.20
C LEU A 6 -20.12 9.81 -22.76
N GLN A 7 -20.72 10.98 -22.54
CA GLN A 7 -21.20 11.40 -21.22
C GLN A 7 -22.47 10.63 -20.80
N THR A 8 -23.35 10.32 -21.76
CA THR A 8 -24.58 9.56 -21.49
C THR A 8 -24.32 8.08 -21.22
N GLU A 9 -23.30 7.47 -21.79
CA GLU A 9 -22.92 6.09 -21.47
C GLU A 9 -22.25 5.97 -20.09
N PHE A 10 -21.52 7.00 -19.65
CA PHE A 10 -20.92 7.03 -18.32
C PHE A 10 -21.98 7.17 -17.21
N ASP A 11 -23.01 7.97 -17.47
CA ASP A 11 -24.13 8.18 -16.53
C ASP A 11 -25.10 6.99 -16.47
N SER A 12 -25.20 6.16 -17.52
CA SER A 12 -26.04 4.97 -17.53
C SER A 12 -25.46 3.79 -16.75
N VAL A 13 -24.12 3.70 -16.63
CA VAL A 13 -23.46 2.67 -15.85
C VAL A 13 -23.49 2.99 -14.35
N SER A 14 -23.58 4.27 -13.96
CA SER A 14 -23.71 4.69 -12.57
C SER A 14 -25.13 4.55 -12.00
N ARG A 15 -26.17 4.40 -12.84
CA ARG A 15 -27.58 4.29 -12.40
C ARG A 15 -28.11 2.86 -12.20
N GLN A 16 -27.33 1.83 -12.50
CA GLN A 16 -27.77 0.43 -12.33
C GLN A 16 -27.28 -0.26 -11.04
N THR A 17 -26.72 0.49 -10.08
CA THR A 17 -26.29 -0.05 -8.76
C THR A 17 -27.02 0.60 -7.58
N GLU A 18 -28.14 1.26 -7.80
CA GLU A 18 -29.00 1.76 -6.72
C GLU A 18 -30.21 0.84 -6.45
N VAL A 19 -29.94 -0.36 -5.94
CA VAL A 19 -30.91 -1.08 -5.08
C VAL A 19 -30.11 -1.82 -4.03
N GLY A 20 -29.98 -1.26 -2.84
CA GLY A 20 -29.35 -1.96 -1.73
C GLY A 20 -29.03 -1.04 -0.56
N HIS A 21 -30.00 -0.82 0.30
CA HIS A 21 -29.89 -0.38 1.70
C HIS A 21 -28.68 0.48 2.08
N SER A 22 -28.87 1.78 2.07
CA SER A 22 -28.04 2.76 2.75
C SER A 22 -28.05 2.49 4.27
N PHE A 23 -27.25 1.56 4.72
CA PHE A 23 -26.74 1.58 6.09
C PHE A 23 -25.70 2.69 6.14
N LYS A 24 -26.10 3.92 6.47
CA LYS A 24 -25.22 4.90 7.07
C LYS A 24 -24.73 4.32 8.39
N ARG A 25 -23.67 3.48 8.36
CA ARG A 25 -22.88 3.19 9.56
C ARG A 25 -22.37 4.55 10.02
N LYS A 26 -22.78 5.00 11.22
CA LYS A 26 -22.09 6.06 11.94
C LYS A 26 -20.61 5.68 11.92
N THR A 27 -19.77 6.48 11.30
CA THR A 27 -18.32 6.36 11.41
C THR A 27 -17.98 6.60 12.89
N GLN A 28 -17.89 5.54 13.68
CA GLN A 28 -17.28 5.61 14.99
C GLN A 28 -15.82 5.97 14.75
N THR A 29 -15.37 7.06 15.33
CA THR A 29 -13.95 7.40 15.41
C THR A 29 -13.24 6.27 16.15
N ILE A 30 -12.09 5.84 15.66
CA ILE A 30 -11.25 4.86 16.36
C ILE A 30 -10.75 5.54 17.64
N ASP A 31 -10.97 4.92 18.77
CA ASP A 31 -10.37 5.33 20.05
C ASP A 31 -8.88 4.94 20.01
N ILE A 32 -8.02 5.88 19.59
CA ILE A 32 -6.56 5.66 19.53
C ILE A 32 -5.96 5.65 20.93
N GLU A 33 -6.53 6.39 21.89
CA GLU A 33 -6.08 6.41 23.29
C GLU A 33 -6.22 5.02 23.95
N GLY A 34 -7.19 4.24 23.51
CA GLY A 34 -7.32 2.83 23.90
C GLY A 34 -6.20 1.93 23.40
N TYR A 35 -5.37 2.40 22.43
CA TYR A 35 -4.22 1.65 21.92
C TYR A 35 -2.89 2.15 22.50
N THR A 36 -2.74 3.46 22.75
CA THR A 36 -1.50 4.04 23.28
C THR A 36 -1.73 5.40 23.92
N THR A 37 -1.01 5.69 25.00
CA THR A 37 -1.03 6.97 25.73
C THR A 37 0.23 7.81 25.48
N GLU A 38 1.16 7.32 24.66
CA GLU A 38 2.46 7.96 24.43
C GLU A 38 2.45 8.96 23.24
N LEU A 39 1.25 9.45 22.88
CA LEU A 39 1.05 10.40 21.81
C LEU A 39 0.58 11.77 22.33
N VAL A 40 0.90 12.81 21.57
CA VAL A 40 0.45 14.20 21.82
C VAL A 40 -0.18 14.73 20.55
N GLU A 41 -1.40 15.24 20.63
CA GLU A 41 -2.09 15.84 19.50
C GLU A 41 -1.59 17.24 19.20
N ARG A 42 -1.32 17.51 17.92
CA ARG A 42 -1.02 18.85 17.37
C ARG A 42 -1.73 18.96 16.02
N ASP A 43 -2.63 19.93 15.89
CA ASP A 43 -3.37 20.21 14.65
C ASP A 43 -4.04 18.97 14.04
N GLY A 44 -4.68 18.11 14.85
CA GLY A 44 -5.37 16.89 14.38
C GLY A 44 -4.44 15.79 13.88
N ILE A 45 -3.16 15.83 14.23
CA ILE A 45 -2.16 14.78 14.02
C ILE A 45 -1.60 14.40 15.40
N LEU A 46 -1.52 13.10 15.65
CA LEU A 46 -0.93 12.54 16.86
C LEU A 46 0.58 12.35 16.66
N PHE A 47 1.40 12.89 17.54
CA PHE A 47 2.86 12.77 17.49
C PHE A 47 3.36 11.92 18.64
N ALA A 48 4.33 11.04 18.39
CA ALA A 48 5.03 10.39 19.48
C ALA A 48 5.80 11.40 20.32
N LYS A 49 5.85 11.18 21.64
CA LYS A 49 6.66 11.98 22.56
C LYS A 49 8.15 11.88 22.27
N LYS A 50 8.58 10.75 21.69
CA LYS A 50 9.96 10.48 21.29
C LYS A 50 10.12 10.70 19.79
N GLU A 51 11.06 11.56 19.38
CA GLU A 51 11.39 11.79 17.96
C GLU A 51 12.13 10.61 17.35
N SER A 52 11.92 10.40 16.05
CA SER A 52 12.57 9.34 15.25
C SER A 52 13.44 9.95 14.17
N GLU A 53 14.62 9.38 13.93
CA GLU A 53 15.35 9.62 12.68
C GLU A 53 14.68 8.84 11.55
N ILE A 54 14.46 9.51 10.41
CA ILE A 54 13.75 8.96 9.26
C ILE A 54 14.76 8.70 8.14
N SER A 55 14.80 7.48 7.63
CA SER A 55 15.66 7.10 6.51
C SER A 55 15.08 7.43 5.13
N TYR A 56 13.80 7.82 5.03
CA TYR A 56 13.13 8.12 3.77
C TYR A 56 13.45 9.55 3.26
N PRO A 57 13.68 9.77 1.95
CA PRO A 57 13.99 11.09 1.38
C PRO A 57 12.87 12.09 1.65
N LYS A 58 13.22 13.26 2.23
CA LYS A 58 12.25 14.31 2.63
C LYS A 58 11.35 14.79 1.47
N ASP A 59 11.87 14.82 0.24
CA ASP A 59 11.15 15.32 -0.95
C ASP A 59 10.26 14.26 -1.63
N GLY A 60 10.37 12.99 -1.23
CA GLY A 60 9.65 11.87 -1.85
C GLY A 60 8.14 12.02 -1.72
N ASN A 61 7.65 12.30 -0.52
CA ASN A 61 6.23 12.40 -0.22
C ASN A 61 5.52 13.51 -1.02
N GLU A 62 6.13 14.67 -1.23
CA GLU A 62 5.51 15.75 -1.98
C GLU A 62 5.41 15.43 -3.47
N THR A 63 6.44 14.80 -4.05
CA THR A 63 6.45 14.37 -5.45
C THR A 63 5.38 13.33 -5.72
N PHE A 64 5.27 12.29 -4.88
CA PHE A 64 4.27 11.25 -5.05
C PHE A 64 2.85 11.75 -4.81
N PHE A 65 2.61 12.64 -3.87
CA PHE A 65 1.29 13.20 -3.59
C PHE A 65 0.60 13.77 -4.84
N LYS A 66 1.37 14.38 -5.75
CA LYS A 66 0.85 15.00 -6.99
C LYS A 66 0.49 13.99 -8.08
N ILE A 67 1.01 12.76 -8.01
CA ILE A 67 0.85 11.76 -9.07
C ILE A 67 0.02 10.54 -8.64
N GLU A 68 -0.14 10.29 -7.34
CA GLU A 68 -0.81 9.08 -6.82
C GLU A 68 -2.22 8.92 -7.37
N GLU A 69 -3.03 9.97 -7.35
CA GLU A 69 -4.44 9.90 -7.78
C GLU A 69 -4.60 9.65 -9.29
N SER A 70 -3.69 10.16 -10.11
CA SER A 70 -3.71 9.98 -11.56
C SER A 70 -2.96 8.74 -12.05
N SER A 71 -2.20 8.10 -11.19
CA SER A 71 -1.33 6.97 -11.54
C SER A 71 -2.10 5.67 -11.60
N PHE A 72 -2.03 4.99 -12.78
CA PHE A 72 -2.58 3.66 -12.92
C PHE A 72 -1.97 2.65 -11.93
N TRP A 73 -0.69 2.82 -11.57
CA TRP A 73 0.03 1.93 -10.67
C TRP A 73 -0.52 2.03 -9.25
N PHE A 74 -0.60 3.25 -8.69
CA PHE A 74 -1.13 3.48 -7.35
C PHE A 74 -2.60 3.05 -7.24
N ASN A 75 -3.42 3.40 -8.24
CA ASN A 75 -4.84 3.02 -8.27
C ASN A 75 -5.03 1.51 -8.33
N HIS A 76 -4.28 0.80 -9.20
CA HIS A 76 -4.41 -0.65 -9.31
C HIS A 76 -3.93 -1.36 -8.03
N ARG A 77 -2.78 -0.95 -7.46
CA ARG A 77 -2.31 -1.47 -6.17
C ARG A 77 -3.35 -1.27 -5.07
N ASN A 78 -3.90 -0.07 -4.96
CA ASN A 78 -4.91 0.25 -3.96
C ASN A 78 -6.15 -0.63 -4.11
N ASN A 79 -6.66 -0.80 -5.33
CA ASN A 79 -7.78 -1.69 -5.60
C ASN A 79 -7.49 -3.14 -5.20
N CYS A 80 -6.29 -3.66 -5.47
CA CYS A 80 -5.88 -5.00 -5.07
C CYS A 80 -5.87 -5.16 -3.54
N ILE A 81 -5.35 -4.15 -2.82
CA ILE A 81 -5.32 -4.12 -1.36
C ILE A 81 -6.74 -4.11 -0.80
N VAL A 82 -7.57 -3.19 -1.27
CA VAL A 82 -8.97 -3.06 -0.82
C VAL A 82 -9.75 -4.37 -1.00
N GLU A 83 -9.66 -5.01 -2.16
CA GLU A 83 -10.34 -6.29 -2.40
C GLU A 83 -9.83 -7.41 -1.49
N ALA A 84 -8.54 -7.45 -1.20
CA ALA A 84 -7.99 -8.42 -0.28
C ALA A 84 -8.44 -8.14 1.17
N VAL A 85 -8.39 -6.88 1.62
CA VAL A 85 -8.84 -6.51 2.98
C VAL A 85 -10.32 -6.84 3.17
N LYS A 86 -11.18 -6.50 2.19
CA LYS A 86 -12.60 -6.87 2.22
C LYS A 86 -12.82 -8.38 2.33
N LYS A 87 -11.97 -9.18 1.71
CA LYS A 87 -12.09 -10.64 1.71
C LYS A 87 -11.61 -11.27 3.00
N TYR A 88 -10.46 -10.85 3.52
CA TYR A 88 -9.78 -11.53 4.62
C TYR A 88 -10.02 -10.86 5.98
N CYS A 89 -10.32 -9.55 6.01
CA CYS A 89 -10.44 -8.79 7.24
C CYS A 89 -11.45 -7.63 7.18
N PRO A 90 -12.73 -7.86 6.84
CA PRO A 90 -13.67 -6.79 6.49
C PRO A 90 -14.12 -5.91 7.67
N ASN A 91 -13.98 -6.36 8.91
CA ASN A 91 -14.62 -5.74 10.09
C ASN A 91 -13.64 -5.24 11.15
N ASN A 92 -12.35 -5.29 10.92
CA ASN A 92 -11.35 -4.87 11.89
C ASN A 92 -10.84 -3.46 11.60
N HIS A 93 -10.33 -2.79 12.64
CA HIS A 93 -9.54 -1.58 12.45
C HIS A 93 -8.26 -1.94 11.71
N PHE A 94 -7.89 -1.12 10.74
CA PHE A 94 -6.74 -1.34 9.87
C PHE A 94 -5.65 -0.30 10.14
N PHE A 95 -4.47 -0.74 10.52
CA PHE A 95 -3.30 0.10 10.79
C PHE A 95 -2.36 0.06 9.59
N ASP A 96 -2.26 1.17 8.88
CA ASP A 96 -1.40 1.33 7.69
C ASP A 96 -0.05 1.91 8.14
N ILE A 97 0.93 1.03 8.35
CA ILE A 97 2.26 1.38 8.86
C ILE A 97 3.18 1.74 7.69
N GLY A 98 3.77 2.93 7.75
CA GLY A 98 4.56 3.49 6.66
C GLY A 98 3.66 3.90 5.48
N GLY A 99 2.42 4.32 5.74
CA GLY A 99 1.44 4.60 4.70
C GLY A 99 1.67 5.89 3.90
N GLY A 100 2.78 6.58 4.13
CA GLY A 100 3.23 7.75 3.36
C GLY A 100 2.19 8.87 3.34
N ASN A 101 1.74 9.24 2.14
CA ASN A 101 0.73 10.28 1.94
C ASN A 101 -0.72 9.81 2.25
N GLY A 102 -0.92 8.61 2.79
CA GLY A 102 -2.22 8.06 3.13
C GLY A 102 -3.09 7.66 1.93
N PHE A 103 -2.50 7.35 0.77
CA PHE A 103 -3.27 7.01 -0.43
C PHE A 103 -3.99 5.66 -0.29
N VAL A 104 -3.35 4.66 0.30
CA VAL A 104 -3.98 3.35 0.60
C VAL A 104 -5.01 3.50 1.71
N THR A 105 -4.64 4.19 2.80
CA THR A 105 -5.53 4.50 3.92
C THR A 105 -6.83 5.13 3.44
N LYS A 106 -6.76 6.17 2.58
CA LYS A 106 -7.93 6.82 1.97
C LYS A 106 -8.80 5.83 1.20
N GLY A 107 -8.18 5.00 0.35
CA GLY A 107 -8.94 4.01 -0.42
C GLY A 107 -9.63 2.96 0.44
N LEU A 108 -9.05 2.58 1.58
CA LEU A 108 -9.69 1.70 2.55
C LEU A 108 -10.89 2.40 3.22
N GLU A 109 -10.75 3.67 3.66
CA GLU A 109 -11.83 4.45 4.28
C GLU A 109 -13.01 4.65 3.30
N GLU A 110 -12.74 4.99 2.05
CA GLU A 110 -13.76 5.12 1.00
C GLU A 110 -14.53 3.81 0.76
N ASN A 111 -13.95 2.68 1.17
CA ASN A 111 -14.58 1.37 1.10
C ASN A 111 -15.14 0.89 2.46
N GLY A 112 -15.30 1.80 3.43
CA GLY A 112 -15.96 1.55 4.71
C GLY A 112 -15.10 0.85 5.75
N ILE A 113 -13.78 0.78 5.57
CA ILE A 113 -12.83 0.20 6.52
C ILE A 113 -12.30 1.33 7.40
N GLN A 114 -12.37 1.17 8.71
CA GLN A 114 -11.82 2.12 9.66
C GLN A 114 -10.29 1.98 9.71
N THR A 115 -9.57 3.09 9.56
CA THR A 115 -8.12 3.08 9.43
C THR A 115 -7.41 3.99 10.42
N VAL A 116 -6.17 3.62 10.74
CA VAL A 116 -5.18 4.47 11.40
C VAL A 116 -3.95 4.49 10.51
N LEU A 117 -3.53 5.68 10.08
CA LEU A 117 -2.27 5.88 9.38
C LEU A 117 -1.14 6.07 10.39
N ILE A 118 -0.05 5.32 10.24
CA ILE A 118 1.18 5.50 11.00
C ILE A 118 2.29 5.80 10.00
N GLU A 119 2.81 7.03 10.05
CA GLU A 119 3.81 7.52 9.10
C GLU A 119 4.85 8.38 9.85
N PRO A 120 6.14 8.03 9.80
CA PRO A 120 7.15 8.81 10.50
C PRO A 120 7.45 10.16 9.84
N GLY A 121 7.16 10.31 8.54
CA GLY A 121 7.39 11.53 7.78
C GLY A 121 6.34 12.60 8.01
N VAL A 122 6.70 13.72 8.62
CA VAL A 122 5.78 14.85 8.87
C VAL A 122 5.08 15.29 7.58
N GLN A 123 5.81 15.35 6.44
CA GLN A 123 5.21 15.75 5.17
C GLN A 123 4.16 14.76 4.68
N GLY A 124 4.37 13.45 4.89
CA GLY A 124 3.39 12.41 4.60
C GLY A 124 2.12 12.60 5.44
N CYS A 125 2.27 12.82 6.73
CA CYS A 125 1.15 13.10 7.65
C CYS A 125 0.36 14.36 7.25
N LEU A 126 1.04 15.45 6.88
CA LEU A 126 0.39 16.66 6.38
C LEU A 126 -0.37 16.43 5.07
N ASN A 127 0.16 15.63 4.18
CA ASN A 127 -0.50 15.25 2.94
C ASN A 127 -1.70 14.33 3.19
N ALA A 128 -1.60 13.41 4.14
CA ALA A 128 -2.71 12.57 4.59
C ALA A 128 -3.86 13.41 5.19
N LYS A 129 -3.52 14.43 5.97
CA LYS A 129 -4.49 15.40 6.49
C LYS A 129 -5.21 16.16 5.37
N LYS A 130 -4.48 16.57 4.30
CA LYS A 130 -5.09 17.18 3.09
C LYS A 130 -6.06 16.23 2.38
N ARG A 131 -5.91 14.90 2.55
CA ARG A 131 -6.83 13.87 2.07
C ARG A 131 -8.04 13.66 2.98
N ASN A 132 -8.18 14.47 4.03
CA ASN A 132 -9.23 14.39 5.05
C ASN A 132 -9.18 13.10 5.92
N LEU A 133 -8.04 12.43 6.00
CA LEU A 133 -7.83 11.37 6.97
C LEU A 133 -7.83 11.94 8.39
N LYS A 134 -8.43 11.23 9.33
CA LYS A 134 -8.63 11.71 10.70
C LYS A 134 -7.69 11.06 11.70
N ASN A 135 -7.42 9.77 11.53
CA ASN A 135 -6.59 9.01 12.44
C ASN A 135 -5.17 8.93 11.90
N ILE A 136 -4.37 9.96 12.18
CA ILE A 136 -2.99 10.10 11.67
C ILE A 136 -2.04 10.13 12.85
N ILE A 137 -1.08 9.20 12.88
CA ILE A 137 -0.01 9.13 13.86
C ILE A 137 1.31 9.41 13.16
N CYS A 138 1.95 10.53 13.52
CA CYS A 138 3.27 10.91 13.03
C CYS A 138 4.35 10.27 13.92
N SER A 139 4.70 9.03 13.60
CA SER A 139 5.67 8.24 14.36
C SER A 139 6.11 7.01 13.59
N THR A 140 7.23 6.39 14.01
CA THR A 140 7.44 4.97 13.73
C THR A 140 6.50 4.15 14.64
N PHE A 141 6.25 2.89 14.25
CA PHE A 141 5.39 2.04 15.08
C PHE A 141 6.02 1.72 16.45
N GLU A 142 7.36 1.67 16.53
CA GLU A 142 8.11 1.45 17.77
C GLU A 142 7.90 2.61 18.76
N ASN A 143 7.99 3.85 18.25
CA ASN A 143 7.86 5.05 19.08
C ASN A 143 6.39 5.38 19.43
N ALA A 144 5.44 4.86 18.64
CA ALA A 144 4.02 4.93 18.97
C ALA A 144 3.66 4.07 20.19
N SER A 145 4.55 3.16 20.60
CA SER A 145 4.46 2.38 21.84
C SER A 145 3.16 1.60 22.02
N PHE A 146 2.69 0.97 20.94
CA PHE A 146 1.52 0.09 21.01
C PHE A 146 1.81 -1.13 21.89
N PRO A 147 0.87 -1.53 22.75
CA PRO A 147 1.00 -2.76 23.52
C PRO A 147 1.11 -4.00 22.63
N ASN A 148 1.82 -5.01 23.09
CA ASN A 148 1.81 -6.31 22.45
C ASN A 148 0.39 -6.89 22.39
N ASN A 149 0.09 -7.64 21.33
CA ASN A 149 -1.23 -8.25 21.12
C ASN A 149 -2.41 -7.25 21.11
N SER A 150 -2.16 -6.01 20.63
CA SER A 150 -3.18 -4.95 20.64
C SER A 150 -3.79 -4.65 19.27
N ILE A 151 -3.04 -4.84 18.20
CA ILE A 151 -3.43 -4.41 16.85
C ILE A 151 -4.13 -5.53 16.09
N PRO A 152 -5.36 -5.34 15.59
CA PRO A 152 -6.09 -6.40 14.91
C PRO A 152 -5.64 -6.64 13.46
N THR A 153 -5.23 -5.59 12.74
CA THR A 153 -4.80 -5.71 11.33
C THR A 153 -3.75 -4.67 10.99
N ILE A 154 -2.70 -5.10 10.32
CA ILE A 154 -1.58 -4.26 9.89
C ILE A 154 -1.42 -4.34 8.36
N GLY A 155 -1.21 -3.19 7.72
CA GLY A 155 -0.72 -3.06 6.35
C GLY A 155 0.73 -2.59 6.32
N LEU A 156 1.53 -3.22 5.47
CA LEU A 156 2.93 -2.88 5.18
C LEU A 156 3.07 -2.82 3.66
N PHE A 157 2.79 -1.67 3.06
CA PHE A 157 2.72 -1.54 1.60
C PHE A 157 3.94 -0.82 1.05
N ASP A 158 4.88 -1.59 0.51
CA ASP A 158 6.19 -1.15 0.05
C ASP A 158 6.99 -0.50 1.21
N VAL A 159 7.09 -1.23 2.34
CA VAL A 159 7.79 -0.85 3.56
C VAL A 159 8.96 -1.79 3.86
N VAL A 160 8.72 -3.11 3.78
CA VAL A 160 9.66 -4.13 4.27
C VAL A 160 10.99 -4.12 3.51
N GLU A 161 10.99 -3.72 2.24
CA GLU A 161 12.20 -3.56 1.42
C GLU A 161 13.13 -2.44 1.88
N HIS A 162 12.61 -1.47 2.65
CA HIS A 162 13.38 -0.38 3.26
C HIS A 162 13.98 -0.72 4.61
N ILE A 163 13.70 -1.91 5.14
CA ILE A 163 14.17 -2.35 6.46
C ILE A 163 15.36 -3.28 6.27
N GLU A 164 16.51 -2.90 6.82
CA GLU A 164 17.74 -3.69 6.70
C GLU A 164 17.59 -5.06 7.35
N ASN A 165 17.13 -5.11 8.61
CA ASN A 165 16.80 -6.36 9.31
C ASN A 165 15.30 -6.67 9.23
N ASP A 166 14.84 -7.06 8.05
CA ASP A 166 13.44 -7.37 7.77
C ASP A 166 12.91 -8.54 8.61
N SER A 167 13.77 -9.46 9.01
CA SER A 167 13.33 -10.64 9.79
C SER A 167 12.95 -10.27 11.22
N ASP A 168 13.70 -9.41 11.88
CA ASP A 168 13.37 -8.97 13.24
C ASP A 168 12.22 -7.95 13.22
N PHE A 169 12.15 -7.12 12.18
CA PHE A 169 10.99 -6.24 11.96
C PHE A 169 9.69 -7.05 11.84
N LEU A 170 9.66 -8.13 11.04
CA LEU A 170 8.48 -8.99 10.90
C LEU A 170 8.10 -9.70 12.22
N LYS A 171 9.08 -10.09 13.06
CA LYS A 171 8.81 -10.61 14.41
C LYS A 171 8.18 -9.53 15.32
N SER A 172 8.66 -8.29 15.26
CA SER A 172 8.06 -7.18 16.01
C SER A 172 6.62 -6.93 15.59
N ILE A 173 6.33 -6.95 14.28
CA ILE A 173 4.96 -6.86 13.75
C ILE A 173 4.09 -8.02 14.25
N HIS A 174 4.63 -9.25 14.26
CA HIS A 174 3.91 -10.40 14.82
C HIS A 174 3.57 -10.21 16.30
N THR A 175 4.49 -9.65 17.08
CA THR A 175 4.28 -9.39 18.51
C THR A 175 3.16 -8.37 18.77
N LEU A 176 3.05 -7.32 17.93
CA LEU A 176 2.02 -6.30 18.04
C LEU A 176 0.62 -6.81 17.70
N LEU A 177 0.51 -7.74 16.75
CA LEU A 177 -0.78 -8.24 16.30
C LEU A 177 -1.50 -9.01 17.42
N LYS A 178 -2.81 -8.81 17.51
CA LYS A 178 -3.71 -9.68 18.28
C LYS A 178 -3.64 -11.10 17.76
N GLU A 179 -4.03 -12.04 18.62
CA GLU A 179 -4.34 -13.40 18.16
C GLU A 179 -5.38 -13.35 17.04
N ASP A 180 -5.18 -14.16 16.03
CA ASP A 180 -5.94 -14.14 14.76
C ASP A 180 -5.86 -12.82 13.97
N GLY A 181 -4.99 -11.89 14.38
CA GLY A 181 -4.73 -10.65 13.65
C GLY A 181 -4.03 -10.90 12.30
N HIS A 182 -4.27 -10.00 11.36
CA HIS A 182 -3.79 -10.14 9.97
C HIS A 182 -2.72 -9.11 9.63
N VAL A 183 -1.75 -9.53 8.82
CA VAL A 183 -0.81 -8.61 8.15
C VAL A 183 -0.97 -8.72 6.64
N PHE A 184 -1.03 -7.57 5.97
CA PHE A 184 -1.08 -7.41 4.52
C PHE A 184 0.22 -6.76 4.07
N ILE A 185 0.93 -7.39 3.14
CA ILE A 185 2.27 -6.93 2.73
C ILE A 185 2.35 -6.85 1.22
N THR A 186 2.79 -5.70 0.68
CA THR A 186 3.33 -5.61 -0.68
C THR A 186 4.80 -5.27 -0.64
N VAL A 187 5.59 -5.88 -1.54
CA VAL A 187 7.01 -5.57 -1.75
C VAL A 187 7.38 -5.76 -3.22
N PRO A 188 8.39 -5.04 -3.75
CA PRO A 188 8.85 -5.23 -5.11
C PRO A 188 9.38 -6.65 -5.35
N ALA A 189 8.95 -7.22 -6.50
CA ALA A 189 9.30 -8.59 -6.85
C ALA A 189 10.62 -8.67 -7.63
N PHE A 190 11.29 -9.83 -7.52
CA PHE A 190 12.43 -10.31 -8.29
C PHE A 190 13.70 -9.45 -8.28
N LYS A 191 14.75 -9.97 -7.65
CA LYS A 191 16.11 -9.38 -7.66
C LYS A 191 16.62 -9.14 -9.10
N SER A 192 16.17 -9.92 -10.08
CA SER A 192 16.50 -9.73 -11.50
C SER A 192 15.99 -8.41 -12.08
N LEU A 193 14.99 -7.79 -11.46
CA LEU A 193 14.42 -6.49 -11.85
C LEU A 193 15.10 -5.31 -11.13
N TRP A 194 16.11 -5.56 -10.31
CA TRP A 194 16.86 -4.51 -9.61
C TRP A 194 17.43 -3.47 -10.57
N SER A 195 17.28 -2.21 -10.23
CA SER A 195 17.74 -1.07 -11.00
C SER A 195 18.23 0.07 -10.10
N ASN A 196 18.78 1.12 -10.67
CA ASN A 196 19.15 2.32 -9.92
C ASN A 196 17.94 3.02 -9.28
N GLU A 197 16.73 2.78 -9.76
CA GLU A 197 15.52 3.29 -9.11
C GLU A 197 15.31 2.67 -7.73
N ASP A 198 15.71 1.41 -7.53
CA ASP A 198 15.67 0.76 -6.21
C ASP A 198 16.69 1.40 -5.25
N VAL A 199 17.88 1.72 -5.77
CA VAL A 199 18.93 2.40 -4.99
C VAL A 199 18.48 3.81 -4.60
N ASP A 200 17.93 4.57 -5.55
CA ASP A 200 17.44 5.93 -5.31
C ASP A 200 16.24 5.96 -4.33
N ALA A 201 15.42 4.89 -4.32
CA ALA A 201 14.34 4.70 -3.37
C ALA A 201 14.83 4.24 -1.99
N GLY A 202 16.09 3.85 -1.82
CA GLY A 202 16.62 3.33 -0.56
C GLY A 202 16.22 1.89 -0.24
N HIS A 203 15.94 1.08 -1.27
CA HIS A 203 15.64 -0.33 -1.08
C HIS A 203 16.91 -1.11 -0.69
N TYR A 204 16.77 -2.04 0.23
CA TYR A 204 17.81 -3.03 0.51
C TYR A 204 17.70 -4.25 -0.40
N ARG A 205 16.44 -4.61 -0.81
CA ARG A 205 16.19 -5.84 -1.58
C ARG A 205 14.87 -5.86 -2.33
N ARG A 206 14.76 -6.85 -3.24
CA ARG A 206 13.51 -7.30 -3.86
C ARG A 206 13.28 -8.75 -3.51
N TYR A 207 12.04 -9.20 -3.51
CA TYR A 207 11.63 -10.50 -3.00
C TYR A 207 11.16 -11.44 -4.10
N LYS A 208 11.34 -12.75 -3.88
CA LYS A 208 10.46 -13.76 -4.49
C LYS A 208 9.33 -14.07 -3.52
N LEU A 209 8.17 -14.42 -4.03
CA LEU A 209 7.00 -14.70 -3.19
C LEU A 209 7.30 -15.80 -2.16
N LYS A 210 7.98 -16.89 -2.58
CA LYS A 210 8.38 -17.99 -1.69
C LYS A 210 9.33 -17.56 -0.57
N ASP A 211 10.26 -16.63 -0.87
CA ASP A 211 11.24 -16.14 0.13
C ASP A 211 10.52 -15.28 1.18
N LEU A 212 9.57 -14.44 0.76
CA LEU A 212 8.74 -13.65 1.67
C LEU A 212 7.84 -14.55 2.54
N GLU A 213 7.19 -15.54 1.94
CA GLU A 213 6.39 -16.53 2.69
C GLU A 213 7.24 -17.26 3.74
N HIS A 214 8.46 -17.64 3.39
CA HIS A 214 9.37 -18.32 4.33
C HIS A 214 9.75 -17.41 5.50
N LYS A 215 10.07 -16.13 5.23
CA LYS A 215 10.39 -15.16 6.28
C LYS A 215 9.20 -14.94 7.23
N LEU A 216 8.00 -14.81 6.68
CA LEU A 216 6.77 -14.65 7.48
C LEU A 216 6.51 -15.89 8.35
N LYS A 217 6.67 -17.10 7.82
CA LYS A 217 6.53 -18.34 8.60
C LYS A 217 7.56 -18.39 9.73
N ASN A 218 8.81 -18.00 9.49
CA ASN A 218 9.86 -17.95 10.51
C ASN A 218 9.59 -16.86 11.57
N ALA A 219 8.82 -15.83 11.24
CA ALA A 219 8.34 -14.83 12.19
C ALA A 219 7.07 -15.24 12.96
N GLY A 220 6.53 -16.46 12.73
CA GLY A 220 5.37 -16.99 13.46
C GLY A 220 4.04 -16.90 12.71
N PHE A 221 4.03 -16.34 11.49
CA PHE A 221 2.79 -16.17 10.72
C PHE A 221 2.37 -17.44 9.97
N THR A 222 1.07 -17.58 9.77
CA THR A 222 0.48 -18.50 8.79
C THR A 222 0.06 -17.73 7.56
N ILE A 223 0.46 -18.21 6.37
CA ILE A 223 0.08 -17.61 5.09
C ILE A 223 -1.34 -18.03 4.74
N GLU A 224 -2.24 -17.06 4.58
CA GLU A 224 -3.61 -17.30 4.11
C GLU A 224 -3.75 -17.10 2.61
N TYR A 225 -3.07 -16.09 2.08
CA TYR A 225 -3.06 -15.82 0.65
C TYR A 225 -1.73 -15.22 0.23
N SER A 226 -1.29 -15.59 -0.97
CA SER A 226 -0.07 -15.02 -1.56
C SER A 226 -0.20 -15.01 -3.06
N THR A 227 0.17 -13.92 -3.70
CA THR A 227 0.12 -13.75 -5.16
C THR A 227 1.15 -12.72 -5.62
N TYR A 228 1.39 -12.68 -6.91
CA TYR A 228 1.99 -11.50 -7.52
C TYR A 228 0.90 -10.55 -7.98
N ILE A 229 1.20 -9.26 -8.06
CA ILE A 229 0.41 -8.22 -8.70
C ILE A 229 1.25 -7.51 -9.77
N PHE A 230 0.59 -6.78 -10.69
CA PHE A 230 1.25 -6.16 -11.84
C PHE A 230 1.87 -7.19 -12.80
N SER A 231 1.09 -8.16 -13.22
CA SER A 231 1.53 -9.33 -14.01
C SER A 231 2.26 -9.00 -15.31
N ILE A 232 1.97 -7.86 -15.93
CA ILE A 232 2.60 -7.44 -17.20
C ILE A 232 3.81 -6.55 -17.01
N LEU A 233 4.07 -6.01 -15.79
CA LEU A 233 5.16 -5.06 -15.57
C LEU A 233 6.56 -5.66 -15.55
N PRO A 234 6.82 -6.95 -15.22
CA PRO A 234 8.18 -7.48 -15.18
C PRO A 234 8.96 -7.27 -16.50
N ALA A 235 8.33 -7.53 -17.65
CA ALA A 235 9.00 -7.38 -18.95
C ALA A 235 9.39 -5.93 -19.27
N PRO A 236 8.49 -4.92 -19.23
CA PRO A 236 8.87 -3.53 -19.44
C PRO A 236 9.84 -3.00 -18.38
N VAL A 237 9.72 -3.38 -17.12
CA VAL A 237 10.69 -2.99 -16.07
C VAL A 237 12.07 -3.54 -16.40
N PHE A 238 12.17 -4.81 -16.79
CA PHE A 238 13.44 -5.42 -17.18
C PHE A 238 14.08 -4.70 -18.39
N LEU A 239 13.30 -4.48 -19.45
CA LEU A 239 13.80 -3.89 -20.70
C LEU A 239 14.16 -2.41 -20.54
N PHE A 240 13.32 -1.61 -19.87
CA PHE A 240 13.44 -0.15 -19.89
C PHE A 240 14.07 0.45 -18.62
N ARG A 241 14.24 -0.34 -17.55
CA ARG A 241 14.86 0.10 -16.30
C ARG A 241 16.09 -0.73 -15.95
N THR A 242 15.95 -2.06 -15.87
CA THR A 242 17.03 -2.94 -15.42
C THR A 242 18.19 -2.99 -16.42
N ILE A 243 17.92 -3.22 -17.71
CA ILE A 243 18.98 -3.27 -18.74
C ILE A 243 19.72 -1.93 -18.84
N PRO A 244 19.07 -0.77 -19.01
CA PRO A 244 19.77 0.52 -19.04
C PRO A 244 20.59 0.81 -17.78
N SER A 245 20.04 0.42 -16.60
CA SER A 245 20.75 0.57 -15.33
C SER A 245 22.05 -0.24 -15.31
N LYS A 246 21.99 -1.51 -15.72
CA LYS A 246 23.18 -2.40 -15.77
C LYS A 246 24.22 -1.99 -16.80
N LEU A 247 23.79 -1.33 -17.87
CA LEU A 247 24.69 -0.81 -18.92
C LEU A 247 25.26 0.58 -18.57
N GLY A 248 25.00 1.11 -17.35
CA GLY A 248 25.45 2.45 -16.97
C GLY A 248 24.76 3.60 -17.71
N LEU A 249 23.68 3.31 -18.44
CA LEU A 249 22.91 4.30 -19.21
C LEU A 249 21.87 5.04 -18.34
N TYR A 250 21.86 4.76 -17.04
CA TYR A 250 20.97 5.43 -16.10
C TYR A 250 21.43 6.87 -15.89
N LYS A 251 20.60 7.82 -16.31
CA LYS A 251 20.79 9.24 -15.93
C LYS A 251 19.94 9.50 -14.70
N LYS A 252 20.61 9.85 -13.58
CA LYS A 252 19.91 10.37 -12.39
C LYS A 252 19.17 11.63 -12.84
N SER A 253 17.89 11.55 -13.03
CA SER A 253 17.06 12.68 -13.41
C SER A 253 16.63 13.38 -12.11
N ASN A 254 16.61 14.70 -12.12
CA ASN A 254 15.95 15.45 -11.06
C ASN A 254 14.52 14.94 -10.96
N GLY A 255 14.20 14.24 -9.83
CA GLY A 255 13.12 13.26 -9.64
C GLY A 255 11.72 13.54 -10.21
N ASN A 256 11.41 14.78 -10.62
CA ASN A 256 10.05 15.17 -10.95
C ASN A 256 9.54 14.74 -12.35
N ASP A 257 10.40 14.63 -13.37
CA ASP A 257 9.90 14.49 -14.75
C ASP A 257 9.80 13.03 -15.24
N LYS A 258 10.68 12.13 -14.79
CA LYS A 258 10.61 10.70 -15.16
C LYS A 258 9.43 10.00 -14.50
N HIS A 259 9.22 10.26 -13.19
CA HIS A 259 8.07 9.68 -12.47
C HIS A 259 6.74 10.15 -13.08
N LYS A 260 6.60 11.43 -13.40
CA LYS A 260 5.39 11.95 -14.05
C LYS A 260 5.08 11.26 -15.39
N ASN A 261 6.11 11.00 -16.22
CA ASN A 261 5.90 10.37 -17.53
C ASN A 261 5.59 8.87 -17.45
N ALA A 262 6.19 8.15 -16.50
CA ALA A 262 5.92 6.73 -16.30
C ALA A 262 4.50 6.46 -15.76
N HIS A 263 3.91 7.42 -15.04
CA HIS A 263 2.61 7.30 -14.39
C HIS A 263 1.46 7.95 -15.17
N LYS A 264 1.72 8.59 -16.32
CA LYS A 264 0.66 9.21 -17.14
C LYS A 264 -0.36 8.17 -17.61
N PRO A 265 -1.66 8.49 -17.56
CA PRO A 265 -2.70 7.62 -18.10
C PRO A 265 -2.49 7.45 -19.61
N LYS A 266 -2.45 6.21 -20.06
CA LYS A 266 -2.35 5.89 -21.49
C LYS A 266 -3.72 6.04 -22.14
N LYS A 267 -3.77 6.55 -23.38
CA LYS A 267 -5.01 6.72 -24.16
C LYS A 267 -5.12 5.65 -25.25
N GLY A 268 -6.34 5.42 -25.74
CA GLY A 268 -6.61 4.57 -26.90
C GLY A 268 -6.64 3.07 -26.62
N ILE A 269 -6.28 2.26 -27.61
CA ILE A 269 -6.36 0.78 -27.56
C ILE A 269 -5.48 0.20 -26.46
N ILE A 270 -4.28 0.75 -26.25
CA ILE A 270 -3.35 0.30 -25.21
C ILE A 270 -3.98 0.45 -23.83
N ALA A 271 -4.64 1.57 -23.54
CA ALA A 271 -5.34 1.78 -22.28
C ALA A 271 -6.45 0.74 -22.07
N ARG A 272 -7.23 0.42 -23.11
CA ARG A 272 -8.29 -0.59 -23.03
C ARG A 272 -7.73 -1.99 -22.74
N VAL A 273 -6.63 -2.36 -23.37
CA VAL A 273 -5.97 -3.66 -23.10
C VAL A 273 -5.45 -3.70 -21.66
N LEU A 274 -4.73 -2.66 -21.21
CA LEU A 274 -4.23 -2.57 -19.84
C LEU A 274 -5.36 -2.68 -18.82
N ASN A 275 -6.45 -1.94 -19.01
CA ASN A 275 -7.60 -1.99 -18.12
C ASN A 275 -8.26 -3.37 -18.05
N ARG A 276 -8.31 -4.12 -19.18
CA ARG A 276 -8.79 -5.51 -19.16
C ARG A 276 -7.87 -6.42 -18.34
N ILE A 277 -6.55 -6.25 -18.46
CA ILE A 277 -5.58 -7.04 -17.69
C ILE A 277 -5.68 -6.70 -16.19
N TRP A 278 -5.78 -5.41 -15.83
CA TRP A 278 -5.96 -4.99 -14.43
C TRP A 278 -7.28 -5.50 -13.84
N LYS A 279 -8.38 -5.44 -14.59
CA LYS A 279 -9.66 -6.00 -14.16
C LYS A 279 -9.59 -7.52 -13.98
N PHE A 280 -8.90 -8.24 -14.88
CA PHE A 280 -8.69 -9.68 -14.75
C PHE A 280 -7.87 -10.01 -13.50
N GLU A 281 -6.76 -9.31 -13.26
CA GLU A 281 -5.91 -9.49 -12.07
C GLU A 281 -6.70 -9.23 -10.78
N LEU A 282 -7.42 -8.10 -10.73
CA LEU A 282 -8.26 -7.73 -9.59
C LEU A 282 -9.34 -8.79 -9.31
N ASN A 283 -10.00 -9.30 -10.35
CA ASN A 283 -10.99 -10.36 -10.19
C ASN A 283 -10.38 -11.66 -9.65
N ARG A 284 -9.14 -11.99 -10.05
CA ARG A 284 -8.44 -13.16 -9.49
C ARG A 284 -8.19 -13.00 -7.99
N ILE A 285 -7.77 -11.81 -7.53
CA ILE A 285 -7.59 -11.51 -6.11
C ILE A 285 -8.91 -11.64 -5.35
N ARG A 286 -9.99 -11.03 -5.87
CA ARG A 286 -11.34 -11.10 -5.29
C ARG A 286 -11.80 -12.54 -5.04
N ILE A 287 -11.55 -13.45 -5.98
CA ILE A 287 -11.93 -14.87 -5.84
C ILE A 287 -10.84 -15.73 -5.18
N GLY A 288 -9.72 -15.15 -4.73
CA GLY A 288 -8.62 -15.86 -4.05
C GLY A 288 -7.71 -16.67 -4.98
N LYS A 289 -7.75 -16.43 -6.30
CA LYS A 289 -6.85 -17.08 -7.27
C LYS A 289 -5.53 -16.32 -7.38
N LYS A 290 -4.42 -17.05 -7.52
CA LYS A 290 -3.06 -16.49 -7.57
C LYS A 290 -2.66 -16.10 -9.00
N MET A 291 -1.82 -15.06 -9.11
CA MET A 291 -1.05 -14.74 -10.32
C MET A 291 0.35 -15.35 -10.20
N PRO A 292 0.86 -16.02 -11.23
CA PRO A 292 2.15 -16.72 -11.16
C PRO A 292 3.36 -15.78 -11.29
N LEU A 293 3.15 -14.57 -11.80
CA LEU A 293 4.19 -13.58 -12.09
C LEU A 293 3.62 -12.17 -11.91
N GLY A 294 4.46 -11.22 -11.49
CA GLY A 294 4.12 -9.80 -11.38
C GLY A 294 5.27 -8.94 -10.90
N GLY A 295 5.09 -7.63 -10.92
CA GLY A 295 6.11 -6.65 -10.50
C GLY A 295 6.24 -6.51 -8.99
N SER A 296 5.22 -6.93 -8.23
CA SER A 296 5.23 -6.92 -6.76
C SER A 296 4.69 -8.23 -6.20
N CYS A 297 5.20 -8.65 -5.05
CA CYS A 297 4.61 -9.69 -4.22
C CYS A 297 3.48 -9.10 -3.41
N PHE A 298 2.41 -9.84 -3.18
CA PHE A 298 1.33 -9.50 -2.27
C PHE A 298 1.00 -10.69 -1.39
N VAL A 299 1.06 -10.53 -0.07
CA VAL A 299 0.84 -11.59 0.90
C VAL A 299 -0.15 -11.12 1.96
N VAL A 300 -1.07 -12.01 2.33
CA VAL A 300 -1.93 -11.91 3.51
C VAL A 300 -1.53 -13.06 4.44
N ALA A 301 -1.16 -12.71 5.65
CA ALA A 301 -0.77 -13.68 6.65
C ALA A 301 -1.46 -13.38 7.99
N ARG A 302 -1.61 -14.40 8.81
CA ARG A 302 -2.32 -14.33 10.08
C ARG A 302 -1.43 -14.81 11.22
N LYS A 303 -1.50 -14.14 12.36
CA LYS A 303 -0.98 -14.64 13.63
C LYS A 303 -1.92 -15.74 14.14
N LYS A 304 -1.40 -16.95 14.35
CA LYS A 304 -2.18 -18.03 14.97
C LYS A 304 -2.09 -17.97 16.48
N TRP A 305 -3.10 -18.51 17.12
CA TRP A 305 -3.00 -18.91 18.52
C TRP A 305 -1.83 -19.87 18.73
N ALA A 306 -1.03 -19.62 19.78
CA ALA A 306 0.05 -20.49 20.23
C ALA A 306 -0.51 -21.74 20.91
#